data_02cd5779b61e385ba5f424c41808130a
#
_entry.id   02cd5779b61e385ba5f424c41808130a
#
_cell.length_a   1.000
_cell.length_b   1.000
_cell.length_c   1.000
_cell.angle_alpha   90.00
_cell.angle_beta   90.00
_cell.angle_gamma   90.00
#
_symmetry.space_group_name_H-M   'P 1'
#
loop_
_entity.id
_entity.type
_entity.pdbx_description
1 polymer ?
#
loop_
_entity_poly.entity_id
_entity_poly.type
_entity_poly.pdbx_seq_one_letter_code
_entity_poly.pdbx_strand_id
1 'polypeptide(L)'
;LKNTDRDTGIELNKIQKIDDYWGAVRQVYSEFESDLKTGSAEIYRYEIPGGQYSNLKPQVESFGIGHKFNDVKHMYKKVNEMVGDIIKVTPSSKMVGDMAIFMVQNDLTPENICEKAKNMAFPDSVVSYFKGMMGQPEGGFPKELQKVVLKGEEPITVRPGELLPPEDFEKDREYLKEKFKYEPTNKDLLSYALYPDVFEDYLKFVDEYGDVSRMGSDVFFHGLAEGETCEIEVEE
;
A
#
# COMPACT_ATOMS: atom_id res chain seq x y z
N LEU A 1 -11.25 15.87 29.65
CA LEU A 1 -10.57 17.17 29.45
C LEU A 1 -11.56 18.36 29.50
N LYS A 2 -12.87 18.07 29.58
CA LYS A 2 -13.90 19.12 29.67
C LYS A 2 -13.65 20.00 30.89
N ASN A 3 -13.79 21.32 30.73
CA ASN A 3 -13.51 22.32 31.74
C ASN A 3 -12.03 22.39 32.22
N THR A 4 -11.09 21.98 31.41
CA THR A 4 -9.64 22.18 31.63
C THR A 4 -9.06 23.04 30.52
N ASP A 5 -7.81 23.49 30.67
CA ASP A 5 -7.08 24.25 29.63
C ASP A 5 -6.89 23.45 28.30
N ARG A 6 -7.21 22.17 28.33
CA ARG A 6 -7.17 21.26 27.17
C ARG A 6 -8.56 20.85 26.70
N ASP A 7 -9.60 21.59 27.11
CA ASP A 7 -10.95 21.35 26.60
C ASP A 7 -11.01 21.69 25.12
N THR A 8 -11.38 20.70 24.33
CA THR A 8 -11.50 20.86 22.87
C THR A 8 -12.79 21.53 22.44
N GLY A 9 -13.72 21.79 23.37
CA GLY A 9 -15.07 22.31 23.08
C GLY A 9 -15.96 21.33 22.29
N ILE A 10 -15.52 20.11 22.05
CA ILE A 10 -16.30 19.12 21.28
C ILE A 10 -17.44 18.57 22.14
N GLU A 11 -18.66 18.59 21.58
CA GLU A 11 -19.84 18.04 22.22
C GLU A 11 -19.87 16.51 22.12
N LEU A 12 -19.85 15.81 23.26
CA LEU A 12 -19.83 14.34 23.30
C LEU A 12 -21.02 13.71 22.55
N ASN A 13 -22.22 14.33 22.63
CA ASN A 13 -23.39 13.82 21.92
C ASN A 13 -23.25 13.85 20.39
N LYS A 14 -22.46 14.77 19.85
CA LYS A 14 -22.16 14.79 18.41
C LYS A 14 -21.17 13.69 18.04
N ILE A 15 -20.17 13.47 18.90
CA ILE A 15 -19.21 12.36 18.71
C ILE A 15 -19.95 11.03 18.77
N GLN A 16 -20.87 10.84 19.74
CA GLN A 16 -21.60 9.58 19.87
C GLN A 16 -22.42 9.25 18.61
N LYS A 17 -23.06 10.23 18.00
CA LYS A 17 -23.77 9.99 16.72
C LYS A 17 -22.87 9.53 15.59
N ILE A 18 -21.64 10.06 15.55
CA ILE A 18 -20.63 9.64 14.58
C ILE A 18 -20.13 8.23 14.90
N ASP A 19 -19.92 7.92 16.18
CA ASP A 19 -19.51 6.60 16.66
C ASP A 19 -20.57 5.53 16.31
N ASP A 20 -21.85 5.82 16.57
CA ASP A 20 -22.97 4.94 16.23
C ASP A 20 -23.04 4.68 14.71
N TYR A 21 -22.86 5.72 13.89
CA TYR A 21 -22.80 5.60 12.43
C TYR A 21 -21.64 4.69 11.99
N TRP A 22 -20.42 4.97 12.46
CA TRP A 22 -19.26 4.16 12.08
C TRP A 22 -19.32 2.74 12.65
N GLY A 23 -19.94 2.54 13.79
CA GLY A 23 -20.22 1.21 14.35
C GLY A 23 -21.10 0.36 13.43
N ALA A 24 -22.12 0.96 12.82
CA ALA A 24 -22.96 0.30 11.83
C ALA A 24 -22.23 0.05 10.50
N VAL A 25 -21.55 1.07 9.98
CA VAL A 25 -20.77 0.97 8.73
C VAL A 25 -19.67 -0.08 8.81
N ARG A 26 -19.03 -0.23 9.98
CA ARG A 26 -17.98 -1.22 10.21
C ARG A 26 -18.43 -2.65 9.89
N GLN A 27 -19.69 -2.99 10.10
CA GLN A 27 -20.20 -4.33 9.78
C GLN A 27 -20.18 -4.62 8.28
N VAL A 28 -20.48 -3.60 7.45
CA VAL A 28 -20.45 -3.70 5.98
C VAL A 28 -19.03 -3.98 5.48
N TYR A 29 -18.02 -3.43 6.15
CA TYR A 29 -16.61 -3.57 5.79
C TYR A 29 -15.86 -4.65 6.57
N SER A 30 -16.57 -5.53 7.29
CA SER A 30 -15.97 -6.54 8.18
C SER A 30 -15.02 -7.51 7.47
N GLU A 31 -15.27 -7.81 6.20
CA GLU A 31 -14.44 -8.70 5.38
C GLU A 31 -13.07 -8.09 5.03
N PHE A 32 -12.95 -6.76 5.10
CA PHE A 32 -11.72 -6.03 4.85
C PHE A 32 -10.92 -5.74 6.12
N GLU A 33 -11.44 -6.11 7.30
CA GLU A 33 -10.72 -5.93 8.55
C GLU A 33 -9.57 -6.92 8.67
N SER A 34 -8.42 -6.42 9.13
CA SER A 34 -7.38 -7.31 9.63
C SER A 34 -7.88 -7.96 10.94
N ASP A 35 -7.53 -9.20 11.23
CA ASP A 35 -7.88 -9.90 12.49
C ASP A 35 -7.24 -9.30 13.75
N LEU A 36 -6.71 -8.10 13.67
CA LEU A 36 -6.12 -7.36 14.77
C LEU A 36 -7.22 -6.71 15.62
N LYS A 37 -7.85 -7.49 16.49
CA LYS A 37 -8.99 -7.02 17.31
C LYS A 37 -8.58 -6.38 18.63
N THR A 38 -7.31 -6.50 19.01
CA THR A 38 -6.77 -5.95 20.26
C THR A 38 -5.43 -5.28 20.06
N GLY A 39 -5.11 -4.29 20.90
CA GLY A 39 -3.77 -3.71 20.94
C GLY A 39 -2.73 -4.77 21.35
N SER A 40 -1.51 -4.64 20.85
CA SER A 40 -0.39 -5.53 21.16
C SER A 40 0.87 -4.71 21.43
N ALA A 41 1.72 -5.17 22.34
CA ALA A 41 3.05 -4.63 22.58
C ALA A 41 4.08 -5.08 21.54
N GLU A 42 3.68 -5.86 20.54
CA GLU A 42 4.58 -6.40 19.50
C GLU A 42 5.26 -5.30 18.68
N ILE A 43 4.61 -4.13 18.56
CA ILE A 43 5.22 -2.96 17.91
C ILE A 43 6.58 -2.58 18.54
N TYR A 44 6.70 -2.70 19.84
CA TYR A 44 7.97 -2.42 20.55
C TYR A 44 9.01 -3.55 20.39
N ARG A 45 8.54 -4.76 20.09
CA ARG A 45 9.42 -5.93 19.93
C ARG A 45 9.93 -6.07 18.51
N TYR A 46 9.05 -5.92 17.53
CA TYR A 46 9.36 -6.16 16.11
C TYR A 46 9.48 -4.87 15.29
N GLU A 47 9.10 -3.75 15.88
CA GLU A 47 9.21 -2.41 15.28
C GLU A 47 8.38 -2.27 13.98
N ILE A 48 7.31 -3.06 13.86
CA ILE A 48 6.40 -3.00 12.72
C ILE A 48 5.32 -1.94 13.01
N PRO A 49 5.21 -0.86 12.21
CA PRO A 49 4.13 0.11 12.37
C PRO A 49 2.75 -0.55 12.22
N GLY A 50 1.74 -0.06 12.94
CA GLY A 50 0.41 -0.67 12.97
C GLY A 50 -0.22 -0.86 11.60
N GLY A 51 -0.17 0.16 10.72
CA GLY A 51 -0.64 0.06 9.35
C GLY A 51 0.14 -0.96 8.50
N GLN A 52 1.43 -1.08 8.71
CA GLN A 52 2.23 -2.11 8.04
C GLN A 52 1.92 -3.50 8.56
N TYR A 53 1.66 -3.65 9.86
CA TYR A 53 1.31 -4.95 10.45
C TYR A 53 0.00 -5.49 9.83
N SER A 54 -1.03 -4.64 9.70
CA SER A 54 -2.32 -5.04 9.10
C SER A 54 -2.22 -5.41 7.62
N ASN A 55 -1.24 -4.84 6.89
CA ASN A 55 -0.97 -5.20 5.50
C ASN A 55 -0.07 -6.44 5.37
N LEU A 56 0.92 -6.58 6.27
CA LEU A 56 1.91 -7.65 6.20
C LEU A 56 1.28 -9.03 6.44
N LYS A 57 0.32 -9.14 7.37
CA LYS A 57 -0.31 -10.43 7.71
C LYS A 57 -1.06 -11.05 6.52
N PRO A 58 -2.02 -10.35 5.86
CA PRO A 58 -2.67 -10.87 4.66
C PRO A 58 -1.70 -11.18 3.53
N GLN A 59 -0.66 -10.36 3.36
CA GLN A 59 0.37 -10.59 2.35
C GLN A 59 1.13 -11.89 2.58
N VAL A 60 1.55 -12.17 3.81
CA VAL A 60 2.23 -13.42 4.18
C VAL A 60 1.30 -14.62 3.97
N GLU A 61 0.02 -14.48 4.26
CA GLU A 61 -1.00 -15.50 4.02
C GLU A 61 -1.20 -15.76 2.53
N SER A 62 -1.28 -14.72 1.69
CA SER A 62 -1.42 -14.84 0.24
C SER A 62 -0.24 -15.55 -0.43
N PHE A 63 0.96 -15.46 0.14
CA PHE A 63 2.13 -16.22 -0.30
C PHE A 63 2.16 -17.68 0.22
N GLY A 64 1.13 -18.13 0.94
CA GLY A 64 1.05 -19.48 1.48
C GLY A 64 1.99 -19.78 2.66
N ILE A 65 2.60 -18.76 3.23
CA ILE A 65 3.52 -18.88 4.36
C ILE A 65 2.97 -18.29 5.67
N GLY A 66 1.64 -18.21 5.82
CA GLY A 66 0.99 -17.72 7.03
C GLY A 66 1.51 -18.36 8.32
N HIS A 67 1.86 -19.65 8.27
CA HIS A 67 2.47 -20.39 9.39
C HIS A 67 3.86 -19.85 9.82
N LYS A 68 4.56 -19.13 8.93
CA LYS A 68 5.86 -18.48 9.21
C LYS A 68 5.71 -16.99 9.61
N PHE A 69 4.51 -16.49 9.90
CA PHE A 69 4.31 -15.08 10.19
C PHE A 69 5.16 -14.55 11.35
N ASN A 70 5.39 -15.39 12.39
CA ASN A 70 6.29 -15.03 13.47
C ASN A 70 7.75 -14.86 13.01
N ASP A 71 8.21 -15.70 12.09
CA ASP A 71 9.55 -15.59 11.53
C ASP A 71 9.70 -14.33 10.69
N VAL A 72 8.63 -13.97 9.93
CA VAL A 72 8.59 -12.71 9.17
C VAL A 72 8.64 -11.51 10.09
N LYS A 73 7.92 -11.50 11.23
CA LYS A 73 8.01 -10.42 12.22
C LYS A 73 9.43 -10.25 12.77
N HIS A 74 10.08 -11.33 13.13
CA HIS A 74 11.48 -11.30 13.58
C HIS A 74 12.42 -10.83 12.46
N MET A 75 12.23 -11.31 11.25
CA MET A 75 13.02 -10.92 10.10
C MET A 75 12.82 -9.44 9.74
N TYR A 76 11.61 -8.89 9.88
CA TYR A 76 11.32 -7.48 9.66
C TYR A 76 12.26 -6.56 10.46
N LYS A 77 12.41 -6.84 11.75
CA LYS A 77 13.35 -6.09 12.60
C LYS A 77 14.78 -6.23 12.11
N LYS A 78 15.23 -7.47 11.82
CA LYS A 78 16.60 -7.71 11.31
C LYS A 78 16.86 -7.02 9.98
N VAL A 79 15.88 -6.98 9.09
CA VAL A 79 15.98 -6.24 7.82
C VAL A 79 16.14 -4.76 8.09
N ASN A 80 15.33 -4.18 8.99
CA ASN A 80 15.45 -2.77 9.33
C ASN A 80 16.86 -2.42 9.87
N GLU A 81 17.39 -3.23 10.77
CA GLU A 81 18.76 -3.08 11.28
C GLU A 81 19.80 -3.22 10.13
N MET A 82 19.60 -4.19 9.24
CA MET A 82 20.50 -4.46 8.11
C MET A 82 20.54 -3.31 7.09
N VAL A 83 19.45 -2.60 6.89
CA VAL A 83 19.38 -1.47 5.95
C VAL A 83 19.70 -0.12 6.59
N GLY A 84 20.11 -0.09 7.85
CA GLY A 84 20.60 1.11 8.55
C GLY A 84 19.56 1.76 9.47
N ASP A 85 18.61 0.98 10.00
CA ASP A 85 17.56 1.42 10.93
C ASP A 85 16.78 2.64 10.41
N ILE A 86 16.24 2.47 9.22
CA ILE A 86 15.55 3.54 8.49
C ILE A 86 14.20 3.90 9.12
N ILE A 87 13.74 5.12 8.85
CA ILE A 87 12.40 5.57 9.21
C ILE A 87 11.37 4.75 8.43
N LYS A 88 10.51 4.03 9.18
CA LYS A 88 9.47 3.16 8.62
C LYS A 88 8.16 3.94 8.42
N VAL A 89 8.02 4.49 7.24
CA VAL A 89 6.82 5.15 6.73
C VAL A 89 6.58 4.68 5.30
N THR A 90 5.36 4.76 4.79
CA THR A 90 5.10 4.39 3.38
C THR A 90 5.94 5.28 2.43
N PRO A 91 6.73 4.73 1.50
CA PRO A 91 6.79 3.31 1.09
C PRO A 91 7.89 2.46 1.76
N SER A 92 8.76 3.04 2.60
CA SER A 92 9.92 2.33 3.18
C SER A 92 9.52 1.15 4.08
N SER A 93 8.41 1.29 4.83
CA SER A 93 7.89 0.19 5.66
C SER A 93 7.45 -1.02 4.83
N LYS A 94 6.90 -0.79 3.63
CA LYS A 94 6.56 -1.85 2.67
C LYS A 94 7.82 -2.56 2.18
N MET A 95 8.85 -1.80 1.80
CA MET A 95 10.14 -2.37 1.37
C MET A 95 10.73 -3.30 2.44
N VAL A 96 10.74 -2.89 3.71
CA VAL A 96 11.23 -3.74 4.81
C VAL A 96 10.40 -5.01 4.93
N GLY A 97 9.06 -4.92 4.79
CA GLY A 97 8.16 -6.06 4.81
C GLY A 97 8.40 -7.03 3.66
N ASP A 98 8.47 -6.53 2.43
CA ASP A 98 8.71 -7.33 1.22
C ASP A 98 10.06 -8.06 1.31
N MET A 99 11.09 -7.36 1.80
CA MET A 99 12.42 -7.95 2.01
C MET A 99 12.39 -9.02 3.10
N ALA A 100 11.66 -8.81 4.20
CA ALA A 100 11.52 -9.80 5.26
C ALA A 100 10.83 -11.08 4.77
N ILE A 101 9.75 -10.94 4.00
CA ILE A 101 9.06 -12.07 3.36
C ILE A 101 10.01 -12.80 2.42
N PHE A 102 10.69 -12.08 1.54
CA PHE A 102 11.66 -12.65 0.60
C PHE A 102 12.74 -13.47 1.31
N MET A 103 13.30 -12.93 2.39
CA MET A 103 14.34 -13.62 3.16
C MET A 103 13.81 -14.88 3.84
N VAL A 104 12.62 -14.85 4.44
CA VAL A 104 12.00 -16.02 5.07
C VAL A 104 11.63 -17.09 4.07
N GLN A 105 11.11 -16.70 2.89
CA GLN A 105 10.77 -17.66 1.83
C GLN A 105 11.98 -18.42 1.28
N ASN A 106 13.14 -17.77 1.26
CA ASN A 106 14.36 -18.30 0.66
C ASN A 106 15.42 -18.75 1.70
N ASP A 107 15.03 -18.87 2.96
CA ASP A 107 15.91 -19.27 4.08
C ASP A 107 17.21 -18.44 4.14
N LEU A 108 17.05 -17.11 3.90
CA LEU A 108 18.14 -16.15 3.96
C LEU A 108 18.25 -15.52 5.36
N THR A 109 19.46 -15.13 5.71
CA THR A 109 19.78 -14.37 6.93
C THR A 109 20.62 -13.14 6.59
N PRO A 110 20.71 -12.14 7.47
CA PRO A 110 21.60 -10.99 7.24
C PRO A 110 23.05 -11.39 6.91
N GLU A 111 23.52 -12.48 7.48
CA GLU A 111 24.90 -12.95 7.32
C GLU A 111 25.15 -13.63 5.98
N ASN A 112 24.12 -14.26 5.40
CA ASN A 112 24.30 -15.07 4.18
C ASN A 112 23.71 -14.45 2.92
N ILE A 113 22.90 -13.40 3.02
CA ILE A 113 22.12 -12.83 1.90
C ILE A 113 23.05 -12.34 0.78
N CYS A 114 24.13 -11.65 1.11
CA CYS A 114 25.05 -11.13 0.10
C CYS A 114 25.73 -12.25 -0.72
N GLU A 115 25.83 -13.44 -0.18
CA GLU A 115 26.39 -14.60 -0.88
C GLU A 115 25.32 -15.37 -1.65
N LYS A 116 24.25 -15.77 -0.95
CA LYS A 116 23.22 -16.67 -1.51
C LYS A 116 22.29 -15.98 -2.51
N ALA A 117 22.01 -14.70 -2.33
CA ALA A 117 21.04 -13.99 -3.15
C ALA A 117 21.63 -13.32 -4.42
N LYS A 118 22.90 -13.52 -4.74
CA LYS A 118 23.58 -12.90 -5.92
C LYS A 118 22.82 -13.08 -7.23
N ASN A 119 22.20 -14.23 -7.43
CA ASN A 119 21.49 -14.58 -8.66
C ASN A 119 19.96 -14.58 -8.49
N MET A 120 19.45 -14.19 -7.32
CA MET A 120 18.01 -14.19 -7.03
C MET A 120 17.38 -12.87 -7.47
N ALA A 121 16.14 -12.90 -7.93
CA ALA A 121 15.36 -11.69 -8.19
C ALA A 121 14.82 -11.14 -6.85
N PHE A 122 15.19 -9.92 -6.53
CA PHE A 122 14.65 -9.22 -5.36
C PHE A 122 13.27 -8.61 -5.68
N PRO A 123 12.41 -8.40 -4.67
CA PRO A 123 11.16 -7.65 -4.86
C PRO A 123 11.42 -6.24 -5.41
N ASP A 124 10.52 -5.75 -6.26
CA ASP A 124 10.68 -4.44 -6.93
C ASP A 124 10.80 -3.28 -5.95
N SER A 125 10.10 -3.33 -4.81
CA SER A 125 10.21 -2.33 -3.75
C SER A 125 11.61 -2.27 -3.16
N VAL A 126 12.28 -3.44 -3.02
CA VAL A 126 13.66 -3.55 -2.52
C VAL A 126 14.64 -2.99 -3.56
N VAL A 127 14.48 -3.36 -4.82
CA VAL A 127 15.30 -2.80 -5.92
C VAL A 127 15.13 -1.28 -5.99
N SER A 128 13.90 -0.79 -5.98
CA SER A 128 13.59 0.65 -5.98
C SER A 128 14.23 1.40 -4.82
N TYR A 129 14.21 0.82 -3.62
CA TYR A 129 14.87 1.41 -2.45
C TYR A 129 16.37 1.53 -2.67
N PHE A 130 17.05 0.46 -3.01
CA PHE A 130 18.50 0.45 -3.21
C PHE A 130 18.94 1.25 -4.44
N LYS A 131 18.07 1.45 -5.42
CA LYS A 131 18.26 2.34 -6.55
C LYS A 131 18.19 3.83 -6.16
N GLY A 132 17.63 4.16 -4.98
CA GLY A 132 17.48 5.53 -4.51
C GLY A 132 16.14 6.18 -4.87
N MET A 133 15.15 5.41 -5.38
CA MET A 133 13.82 5.91 -5.75
C MET A 133 12.99 6.37 -4.55
N MET A 134 13.37 5.98 -3.33
CA MET A 134 12.75 6.42 -2.06
C MET A 134 13.59 7.45 -1.32
N GLY A 135 14.58 8.05 -1.99
CA GLY A 135 15.55 8.97 -1.40
C GLY A 135 16.80 8.27 -0.89
N GLN A 136 17.64 9.02 -0.20
CA GLN A 136 18.92 8.56 0.35
C GLN A 136 18.78 8.37 1.86
N PRO A 137 19.05 7.18 2.42
CA PRO A 137 19.02 6.99 3.87
C PRO A 137 20.18 7.73 4.54
N GLU A 138 19.96 8.17 5.78
CA GLU A 138 21.03 8.72 6.58
C GLU A 138 22.15 7.67 6.75
N GLY A 139 23.39 8.08 6.54
CA GLY A 139 24.54 7.15 6.55
C GLY A 139 24.76 6.39 5.23
N GLY A 140 23.86 6.53 4.26
CA GLY A 140 23.93 5.87 2.96
C GLY A 140 23.47 4.42 2.98
N PHE A 141 23.46 3.79 1.81
CA PHE A 141 23.09 2.39 1.66
C PHE A 141 24.21 1.44 2.11
N PRO A 142 23.89 0.26 2.69
CA PRO A 142 24.89 -0.80 2.90
C PRO A 142 25.43 -1.31 1.55
N LYS A 143 26.65 -0.91 1.23
CA LYS A 143 27.22 -0.98 -0.13
C LYS A 143 27.27 -2.38 -0.72
N GLU A 144 27.63 -3.40 0.07
CA GLU A 144 27.70 -4.77 -0.43
C GLU A 144 26.31 -5.32 -0.77
N LEU A 145 25.33 -5.05 0.06
CA LEU A 145 23.95 -5.44 -0.21
C LEU A 145 23.37 -4.68 -1.42
N GLN A 146 23.65 -3.37 -1.52
CA GLN A 146 23.23 -2.55 -2.67
C GLN A 146 23.76 -3.14 -4.00
N LYS A 147 25.03 -3.54 -4.05
CA LYS A 147 25.60 -4.18 -5.24
C LYS A 147 24.90 -5.49 -5.61
N VAL A 148 24.58 -6.30 -4.60
CA VAL A 148 23.89 -7.59 -4.82
C VAL A 148 22.46 -7.37 -5.31
N VAL A 149 21.76 -6.39 -4.76
CA VAL A 149 20.36 -6.06 -5.16
C VAL A 149 20.31 -5.47 -6.56
N LEU A 150 21.19 -4.50 -6.86
CA LEU A 150 21.17 -3.75 -8.13
C LEU A 150 21.81 -4.50 -9.29
N LYS A 151 22.62 -5.52 -9.03
CA LYS A 151 23.24 -6.37 -10.10
C LYS A 151 23.95 -5.57 -11.20
N GLY A 152 24.56 -4.47 -10.85
CA GLY A 152 25.29 -3.60 -11.79
C GLY A 152 24.47 -2.43 -12.34
N GLU A 153 23.20 -2.27 -11.95
CA GLU A 153 22.49 -1.03 -12.20
C GLU A 153 23.08 0.11 -11.35
N GLU A 154 23.18 1.29 -11.95
CA GLU A 154 23.69 2.46 -11.25
C GLU A 154 22.57 3.08 -10.37
N PRO A 155 22.84 3.36 -9.10
CA PRO A 155 21.89 4.04 -8.24
C PRO A 155 21.78 5.52 -8.62
N ILE A 156 20.62 6.13 -8.36
CA ILE A 156 20.41 7.56 -8.52
C ILE A 156 20.75 8.29 -7.21
N THR A 157 21.26 9.50 -7.33
CA THR A 157 21.65 10.36 -6.20
C THR A 157 20.86 11.66 -6.15
N VAL A 158 20.05 11.92 -7.17
CA VAL A 158 19.14 13.06 -7.28
C VAL A 158 17.71 12.64 -6.94
N ARG A 159 16.80 13.58 -6.83
CA ARG A 159 15.38 13.25 -6.64
C ARG A 159 14.83 12.51 -7.86
N PRO A 160 14.10 11.41 -7.69
CA PRO A 160 13.53 10.67 -8.82
C PRO A 160 12.72 11.55 -9.77
N GLY A 161 11.92 12.49 -9.25
CA GLY A 161 11.14 13.42 -10.07
C GLY A 161 11.96 14.36 -10.97
N GLU A 162 13.23 14.58 -10.66
CA GLU A 162 14.12 15.38 -11.53
C GLU A 162 14.57 14.62 -12.79
N LEU A 163 14.42 13.29 -12.77
CA LEU A 163 14.77 12.41 -13.90
C LEU A 163 13.57 12.11 -14.81
N LEU A 164 12.35 12.43 -14.36
CA LEU A 164 11.16 12.22 -15.17
C LEU A 164 11.00 13.33 -16.21
N PRO A 165 10.63 12.99 -17.45
CA PRO A 165 10.24 13.99 -18.43
C PRO A 165 8.94 14.69 -17.95
N PRO A 166 8.68 15.93 -18.43
CA PRO A 166 7.39 16.56 -18.23
C PRO A 166 6.27 15.67 -18.77
N GLU A 167 5.13 15.64 -18.06
CA GLU A 167 3.95 14.91 -18.51
C GLU A 167 3.34 15.53 -19.76
N ASP A 168 2.95 14.70 -20.71
CA ASP A 168 2.35 15.11 -21.97
C ASP A 168 0.85 14.72 -22.01
N PHE A 169 0.04 15.60 -21.45
CA PHE A 169 -1.41 15.39 -21.35
C PHE A 169 -2.12 15.24 -22.69
N GLU A 170 -1.59 15.79 -23.79
CA GLU A 170 -2.17 15.60 -25.11
C GLU A 170 -1.93 14.17 -25.61
N LYS A 171 -0.76 13.63 -25.39
CA LYS A 171 -0.45 12.22 -25.67
C LYS A 171 -1.32 11.28 -24.85
N ASP A 172 -1.50 11.57 -23.56
CA ASP A 172 -2.37 10.78 -22.68
C ASP A 172 -3.83 10.83 -23.13
N ARG A 173 -4.29 12.00 -23.55
CA ARG A 173 -5.64 12.18 -24.10
C ARG A 173 -5.85 11.32 -25.34
N GLU A 174 -4.92 11.37 -26.28
CA GLU A 174 -4.97 10.56 -27.51
C GLU A 174 -4.96 9.07 -27.18
N TYR A 175 -4.09 8.65 -26.27
CA TYR A 175 -3.98 7.25 -25.82
C TYR A 175 -5.30 6.74 -25.20
N LEU A 176 -5.87 7.46 -24.26
CA LEU A 176 -7.13 7.09 -23.59
C LEU A 176 -8.28 7.06 -24.58
N LYS A 177 -8.37 8.05 -25.46
CA LYS A 177 -9.40 8.14 -26.52
C LYS A 177 -9.31 6.99 -27.51
N GLU A 178 -8.10 6.61 -27.91
CA GLU A 178 -7.91 5.49 -28.82
C GLU A 178 -8.23 4.15 -28.16
N LYS A 179 -7.76 3.95 -26.91
CA LYS A 179 -7.89 2.68 -26.21
C LYS A 179 -9.29 2.41 -25.69
N PHE A 180 -9.94 3.39 -25.07
CA PHE A 180 -11.23 3.24 -24.38
C PHE A 180 -12.41 3.84 -25.15
N LYS A 181 -12.19 4.48 -26.32
CA LYS A 181 -13.23 4.99 -27.22
C LYS A 181 -14.16 6.04 -26.61
N TYR A 182 -13.66 6.86 -25.67
CA TYR A 182 -14.39 7.97 -25.08
C TYR A 182 -13.56 9.26 -25.11
N GLU A 183 -14.18 10.42 -24.82
CA GLU A 183 -13.47 11.71 -24.77
C GLU A 183 -13.05 11.99 -23.31
N PRO A 184 -11.76 11.91 -22.97
CA PRO A 184 -11.30 12.09 -21.58
C PRO A 184 -11.48 13.54 -21.11
N THR A 185 -11.98 13.70 -19.88
CA THR A 185 -12.03 14.97 -19.19
C THR A 185 -10.65 15.34 -18.62
N ASN A 186 -10.47 16.56 -18.16
CA ASN A 186 -9.24 16.95 -17.45
C ASN A 186 -9.05 16.16 -16.15
N LYS A 187 -10.13 15.75 -15.48
CA LYS A 187 -10.07 14.91 -14.29
C LYS A 187 -9.53 13.52 -14.64
N ASP A 188 -9.94 12.96 -15.76
CA ASP A 188 -9.49 11.66 -16.24
C ASP A 188 -7.99 11.69 -16.57
N LEU A 189 -7.53 12.75 -17.25
CA LEU A 189 -6.11 12.93 -17.55
C LEU A 189 -5.26 13.02 -16.27
N LEU A 190 -5.73 13.77 -15.28
CA LEU A 190 -5.01 13.85 -13.99
C LEU A 190 -5.03 12.51 -13.26
N SER A 191 -6.14 11.77 -13.29
CA SER A 191 -6.24 10.44 -12.68
C SER A 191 -5.32 9.44 -13.37
N TYR A 192 -5.25 9.48 -14.69
CA TYR A 192 -4.35 8.63 -15.47
C TYR A 192 -2.89 8.97 -15.21
N ALA A 193 -2.49 10.23 -15.27
CA ALA A 193 -1.12 10.66 -15.01
C ALA A 193 -0.62 10.29 -13.60
N LEU A 194 -1.51 10.30 -12.60
CA LEU A 194 -1.18 9.93 -11.22
C LEU A 194 -1.17 8.41 -10.98
N TYR A 195 -2.08 7.67 -11.60
CA TYR A 195 -2.33 6.25 -11.35
C TYR A 195 -2.76 5.52 -12.63
N PRO A 196 -1.89 5.37 -13.64
CA PRO A 196 -2.27 4.88 -14.97
C PRO A 196 -2.94 3.51 -14.92
N ASP A 197 -2.33 2.53 -14.29
CA ASP A 197 -2.85 1.15 -14.24
C ASP A 197 -4.20 1.09 -13.49
N VAL A 198 -4.30 1.78 -12.36
CA VAL A 198 -5.55 1.82 -11.55
C VAL A 198 -6.67 2.51 -12.31
N PHE A 199 -6.35 3.59 -13.03
CA PHE A 199 -7.35 4.31 -13.82
C PHE A 199 -7.83 3.50 -15.02
N GLU A 200 -6.95 2.77 -15.69
CA GLU A 200 -7.34 1.84 -16.76
C GLU A 200 -8.23 0.71 -16.26
N ASP A 201 -7.93 0.16 -15.09
CA ASP A 201 -8.78 -0.88 -14.48
C ASP A 201 -10.14 -0.32 -14.06
N TYR A 202 -10.18 0.91 -13.56
CA TYR A 202 -11.43 1.62 -13.30
C TYR A 202 -12.26 1.81 -14.58
N LEU A 203 -11.65 2.22 -15.69
CA LEU A 203 -12.38 2.38 -16.97
C LEU A 203 -12.94 1.05 -17.48
N LYS A 204 -12.20 -0.05 -17.37
CA LYS A 204 -12.70 -1.39 -17.71
C LYS A 204 -13.88 -1.79 -16.81
N PHE A 205 -13.78 -1.51 -15.52
CA PHE A 205 -14.85 -1.77 -14.57
C PHE A 205 -16.13 -0.98 -14.94
N VAL A 206 -16.00 0.30 -15.23
CA VAL A 206 -17.14 1.15 -15.63
C VAL A 206 -17.75 0.69 -16.97
N ASP A 207 -16.93 0.24 -17.91
CA ASP A 207 -17.42 -0.32 -19.18
C ASP A 207 -18.23 -1.61 -18.96
N GLU A 208 -17.82 -2.45 -18.01
CA GLU A 208 -18.50 -3.73 -17.72
C GLU A 208 -19.74 -3.58 -16.85
N TYR A 209 -19.69 -2.75 -15.81
CA TYR A 209 -20.72 -2.66 -14.76
C TYR A 209 -21.50 -1.34 -14.75
N GLY A 210 -21.07 -0.35 -15.52
CA GLY A 210 -21.61 1.02 -15.46
C GLY A 210 -21.12 1.82 -14.27
N ASP A 211 -21.72 3.00 -14.06
CA ASP A 211 -21.42 3.86 -12.92
C ASP A 211 -22.14 3.38 -11.65
N VAL A 212 -21.39 2.75 -10.76
CA VAL A 212 -21.87 2.26 -9.46
C VAL A 212 -21.54 3.20 -8.30
N SER A 213 -21.05 4.41 -8.58
CA SER A 213 -20.57 5.35 -7.55
C SER A 213 -21.63 5.77 -6.53
N ARG A 214 -22.90 5.66 -6.88
CA ARG A 214 -24.06 5.97 -6.02
C ARG A 214 -24.70 4.73 -5.40
N MET A 215 -24.20 3.53 -5.70
CA MET A 215 -24.67 2.30 -5.06
C MET A 215 -24.32 2.28 -3.57
N GLY A 216 -25.23 1.82 -2.72
CA GLY A 216 -24.93 1.60 -1.31
C GLY A 216 -23.81 0.57 -1.14
N SER A 217 -22.90 0.79 -0.22
CA SER A 217 -21.75 -0.09 0.00
C SER A 217 -22.15 -1.52 0.39
N ASP A 218 -23.25 -1.68 1.11
CA ASP A 218 -23.84 -2.97 1.46
C ASP A 218 -24.27 -3.75 0.22
N VAL A 219 -24.97 -3.09 -0.73
CA VAL A 219 -25.37 -3.70 -2.00
C VAL A 219 -24.15 -4.02 -2.87
N PHE A 220 -23.18 -3.11 -2.92
CA PHE A 220 -21.97 -3.29 -3.72
C PHE A 220 -21.15 -4.49 -3.28
N PHE A 221 -20.96 -4.70 -1.97
CA PHE A 221 -20.13 -5.77 -1.44
C PHE A 221 -20.87 -7.10 -1.22
N HIS A 222 -22.15 -7.05 -0.88
CA HIS A 222 -22.90 -8.24 -0.49
C HIS A 222 -24.00 -8.64 -1.48
N GLY A 223 -24.25 -7.78 -2.48
CA GLY A 223 -25.33 -7.98 -3.44
C GLY A 223 -26.72 -7.72 -2.86
N LEU A 224 -27.73 -8.17 -3.58
CA LEU A 224 -29.15 -8.08 -3.19
C LEU A 224 -29.64 -9.46 -2.75
N ALA A 225 -30.50 -9.50 -1.73
CA ALA A 225 -31.22 -10.73 -1.38
C ALA A 225 -32.28 -11.05 -2.47
N GLU A 226 -32.75 -12.31 -2.48
CA GLU A 226 -33.77 -12.75 -3.44
C GLU A 226 -35.05 -11.91 -3.31
N GLY A 227 -35.43 -11.25 -4.40
CA GLY A 227 -36.62 -10.38 -4.47
C GLY A 227 -36.39 -8.92 -4.08
N GLU A 228 -35.17 -8.54 -3.68
CA GLU A 228 -34.80 -7.13 -3.48
C GLU A 228 -34.40 -6.46 -4.78
N THR A 229 -34.63 -5.14 -4.85
CA THR A 229 -34.20 -4.29 -5.97
C THR A 229 -33.47 -3.08 -5.45
N CYS A 230 -32.47 -2.61 -6.20
CA CYS A 230 -31.76 -1.37 -5.94
C CYS A 230 -31.93 -0.45 -7.16
N GLU A 231 -32.44 0.75 -6.93
CA GLU A 231 -32.52 1.80 -7.96
C GLU A 231 -31.36 2.77 -7.76
N ILE A 232 -30.62 3.04 -8.82
CA ILE A 232 -29.49 3.97 -8.81
C ILE A 232 -29.84 5.12 -9.77
N GLU A 233 -29.90 6.34 -9.24
CA GLU A 233 -30.01 7.54 -10.08
C GLU A 233 -28.61 7.89 -10.62
N VAL A 234 -28.47 7.81 -11.94
CA VAL A 234 -27.26 8.24 -12.66
C VAL A 234 -27.54 9.59 -13.31
N GLU A 235 -26.71 10.58 -13.04
CA GLU A 235 -26.78 11.86 -13.77
C GLU A 235 -26.18 11.64 -15.16
N GLU A 236 -26.93 12.04 -16.21
CA GLU A 236 -26.47 12.03 -17.61
C GLU A 236 -25.39 13.08 -17.88
#